data_acba1e5d627fa0500604b8261b6228bf
#
_entry.id   acba1e5d627fa0500604b8261b6228bf
#
_cell.length_a   1.000
_cell.length_b   1.000
_cell.length_c   1.000
_cell.angle_alpha   90.00
_cell.angle_beta   90.00
_cell.angle_gamma   90.00
#
_symmetry.space_group_name_H-M   'P 1'
#
loop_
_entity.id
_entity.type
_entity.pdbx_description
1 polymer ?
#
loop_
_entity_poly.entity_id
_entity_poly.type
_entity_poly.pdbx_seq_one_letter_code
_entity_poly.pdbx_strand_id
1 'polypeptide(L)'
;MSNNSQVGWLIKVEEGLIFGRRIEGVSYTNRPSVYAVIMKRDVDAVVVVKTPIGYFLPGGGVENDESHEECLLRECLEELGSRVSVGDYIGRAGQYYYSKLQDEYLISDGYFYFATIEKILHAPLEADHELIWVMKNEVSTRMSSEQQIWAVRIAFQIANSILDDSKNGKS
;
A
#
# COMPACT_ATOMS: atom_id res chain seq x y z
N MET A 1 3.29 11.20 36.58
CA MET A 1 1.99 11.49 35.96
C MET A 1 2.24 11.90 34.54
N SER A 2 2.19 10.95 33.63
CA SER A 2 2.45 11.13 32.21
C SER A 2 1.15 11.44 31.51
N ASN A 3 0.95 12.69 31.10
CA ASN A 3 -0.11 13.08 30.19
C ASN A 3 0.29 12.66 28.79
N ASN A 4 -0.20 11.51 28.39
CA ASN A 4 -0.15 11.05 27.00
C ASN A 4 -1.42 11.55 26.29
N SER A 5 -1.37 12.80 25.81
CA SER A 5 -2.38 13.32 24.91
C SER A 5 -2.07 12.80 23.49
N GLN A 6 -2.34 11.53 23.27
CA GLN A 6 -2.49 11.03 21.90
C GLN A 6 -3.80 11.61 21.36
N VAL A 7 -3.65 12.59 20.49
CA VAL A 7 -4.73 13.11 19.67
C VAL A 7 -5.11 11.98 18.71
N GLY A 8 -6.17 11.26 19.08
CA GLY A 8 -6.66 10.11 18.35
C GLY A 8 -7.43 10.52 17.11
N TRP A 9 -6.77 10.56 15.98
CA TRP A 9 -7.42 10.44 14.68
C TRP A 9 -7.51 8.96 14.30
N LEU A 10 -8.30 8.22 15.08
CA LEU A 10 -8.75 6.90 14.67
C LEU A 10 -9.81 7.09 13.57
N ILE A 11 -9.37 7.19 12.31
CA ILE A 11 -10.17 6.63 11.25
C ILE A 11 -10.20 5.15 11.60
N LYS A 12 -11.34 4.68 12.14
CA LYS A 12 -11.56 3.25 12.37
C LYS A 12 -11.49 2.58 11.02
N VAL A 13 -10.32 2.03 10.69
CA VAL A 13 -10.20 1.07 9.61
C VAL A 13 -11.04 -0.12 10.05
N GLU A 14 -12.13 -0.38 9.34
CA GLU A 14 -12.98 -1.52 9.64
C GLU A 14 -12.14 -2.78 9.49
N GLU A 15 -11.83 -3.43 10.61
CA GLU A 15 -11.21 -4.74 10.60
C GLU A 15 -12.14 -5.70 9.84
N GLY A 16 -11.63 -6.28 8.75
CA GLY A 16 -12.37 -7.26 7.95
C GLY A 16 -12.91 -6.77 6.61
N LEU A 17 -12.50 -5.59 6.12
CA LEU A 17 -12.86 -5.15 4.77
C LEU A 17 -12.21 -6.06 3.72
N ILE A 18 -13.03 -6.71 2.89
CA ILE A 18 -12.58 -7.61 1.82
C ILE A 18 -13.23 -7.18 0.50
N PHE A 19 -12.40 -6.92 -0.50
CA PHE A 19 -12.79 -6.59 -1.86
C PHE A 19 -12.87 -7.82 -2.76
N GLY A 20 -13.46 -7.62 -3.93
CA GLY A 20 -13.68 -8.68 -4.89
C GLY A 20 -14.85 -9.59 -4.52
N ARG A 21 -15.19 -10.48 -5.44
CA ARG A 21 -16.30 -11.40 -5.27
C ARG A 21 -15.79 -12.78 -4.86
N ARG A 22 -16.24 -13.26 -3.70
CA ARG A 22 -16.03 -14.65 -3.33
C ARG A 22 -16.91 -15.55 -4.21
N ILE A 23 -16.31 -16.58 -4.79
CA ILE A 23 -17.01 -17.63 -5.56
C ILE A 23 -17.39 -18.73 -4.59
N GLU A 24 -18.67 -19.09 -4.57
CA GLU A 24 -19.18 -20.18 -3.73
C GLU A 24 -18.58 -21.52 -4.16
N GLY A 25 -18.25 -22.37 -3.18
CA GLY A 25 -17.65 -23.69 -3.43
C GLY A 25 -16.16 -23.67 -3.78
N VAL A 26 -15.53 -22.50 -3.87
CA VAL A 26 -14.10 -22.36 -4.11
C VAL A 26 -13.34 -22.19 -2.79
N SER A 27 -12.24 -22.94 -2.63
CA SER A 27 -11.28 -22.76 -1.54
C SER A 27 -10.30 -21.66 -1.90
N TYR A 28 -9.97 -20.80 -0.92
CA TYR A 28 -9.01 -19.71 -1.07
C TYR A 28 -7.84 -19.90 -0.12
N THR A 29 -6.62 -19.77 -0.66
CA THR A 29 -5.41 -19.72 0.15
C THR A 29 -5.16 -18.28 0.62
N ASN A 30 -4.94 -18.09 1.92
CA ASN A 30 -4.58 -16.78 2.48
C ASN A 30 -3.13 -16.45 2.16
N ARG A 31 -2.90 -15.24 1.61
CA ARG A 31 -1.58 -14.71 1.30
C ARG A 31 -1.36 -13.38 2.01
N PRO A 32 -0.70 -13.38 3.18
CA PRO A 32 -0.27 -12.14 3.83
C PRO A 32 0.62 -11.35 2.88
N SER A 33 0.30 -10.07 2.71
CA SER A 33 1.01 -9.18 1.79
C SER A 33 1.18 -7.80 2.41
N VAL A 34 2.28 -7.12 2.12
CA VAL A 34 2.57 -5.80 2.67
C VAL A 34 2.85 -4.82 1.54
N TYR A 35 2.26 -3.63 1.61
CA TYR A 35 2.34 -2.62 0.55
C TYR A 35 2.74 -1.27 1.10
N ALA A 36 3.59 -0.55 0.36
CA ALA A 36 4.01 0.80 0.66
C ALA A 36 3.17 1.84 -0.10
N VAL A 37 2.65 2.82 0.61
CA VAL A 37 2.04 4.02 0.03
C VAL A 37 3.06 5.15 0.11
N ILE A 38 3.70 5.44 -1.02
CA ILE A 38 4.70 6.48 -1.17
C ILE A 38 4.06 7.65 -1.89
N MET A 39 3.91 8.77 -1.21
CA MET A 39 3.16 9.93 -1.70
C MET A 39 4.07 11.12 -2.00
N LYS A 40 3.71 11.87 -3.04
CA LYS A 40 4.26 13.19 -3.34
C LYS A 40 3.18 14.23 -3.08
N ARG A 41 3.26 14.90 -1.92
CA ARG A 41 2.18 15.75 -1.41
C ARG A 41 1.95 17.05 -2.18
N ASP A 42 3.00 17.62 -2.74
CA ASP A 42 2.95 18.89 -3.49
C ASP A 42 2.14 18.78 -4.79
N VAL A 43 1.98 17.57 -5.32
CA VAL A 43 1.24 17.28 -6.55
C VAL A 43 0.15 16.23 -6.40
N ASP A 44 -0.18 15.82 -5.17
CA ASP A 44 -1.18 14.79 -4.88
C ASP A 44 -1.02 13.53 -5.74
N ALA A 45 0.17 12.94 -5.73
CA ALA A 45 0.51 11.74 -6.49
C ALA A 45 1.02 10.62 -5.59
N VAL A 46 0.92 9.40 -6.05
CA VAL A 46 1.39 8.17 -5.39
C VAL A 46 2.25 7.35 -6.33
N VAL A 47 3.29 6.71 -5.80
CA VAL A 47 4.10 5.74 -6.55
C VAL A 47 3.31 4.47 -6.79
N VAL A 48 3.32 4.00 -8.01
CA VAL A 48 2.87 2.65 -8.37
C VAL A 48 3.91 1.97 -9.25
N VAL A 49 3.91 0.66 -9.23
CA VAL A 49 4.69 -0.20 -10.13
C VAL A 49 3.78 -0.59 -11.29
N LYS A 50 4.18 -0.23 -12.49
CA LYS A 50 3.56 -0.73 -13.71
C LYS A 50 4.17 -2.08 -14.03
N THR A 51 3.34 -3.08 -14.21
CA THR A 51 3.71 -4.45 -14.56
C THR A 51 2.96 -4.90 -15.82
N PRO A 52 3.30 -6.03 -16.43
CA PRO A 52 2.55 -6.58 -17.57
C PRO A 52 1.07 -6.86 -17.29
N ILE A 53 0.69 -7.04 -16.02
CA ILE A 53 -0.68 -7.39 -15.60
C ILE A 53 -1.44 -6.21 -14.97
N GLY A 54 -0.81 -5.06 -14.81
CA GLY A 54 -1.49 -3.88 -14.27
C GLY A 54 -0.60 -2.96 -13.43
N TYR A 55 -1.25 -2.11 -12.66
CA TYR A 55 -0.63 -1.06 -11.86
C TYR A 55 -0.91 -1.32 -10.38
N PHE A 56 0.14 -1.48 -9.58
CA PHE A 56 0.05 -1.90 -8.18
C PHE A 56 0.91 -1.01 -7.28
N LEU A 57 0.58 -0.94 -5.99
CA LEU A 57 1.49 -0.40 -4.99
C LEU A 57 2.75 -1.26 -4.90
N PRO A 58 3.93 -0.65 -4.60
CA PRO A 58 5.13 -1.43 -4.28
C PRO A 58 4.87 -2.32 -3.08
N GLY A 59 5.30 -3.56 -3.16
CA GLY A 59 5.11 -4.55 -2.12
C GLY A 59 4.70 -5.91 -2.64
N GLY A 60 4.54 -6.86 -1.75
CA GLY A 60 4.21 -8.22 -2.12
C GLY A 60 3.96 -9.14 -0.94
N GLY A 61 4.03 -10.43 -1.18
CA GLY A 61 3.82 -11.46 -0.17
C GLY A 61 4.93 -11.49 0.87
N VAL A 62 4.56 -11.70 2.13
CA VAL A 62 5.51 -11.94 3.22
C VAL A 62 6.18 -13.30 3.02
N GLU A 63 7.50 -13.35 3.10
CA GLU A 63 8.33 -14.54 2.89
C GLU A 63 9.13 -14.88 4.16
N ASN A 64 9.37 -16.17 4.38
CA ASN A 64 10.36 -16.69 5.37
C ASN A 64 10.31 -16.01 6.75
N ASP A 65 9.14 -15.80 7.32
CA ASP A 65 8.95 -15.16 8.63
C ASP A 65 9.53 -13.73 8.74
N GLU A 66 9.74 -13.05 7.62
CA GLU A 66 10.13 -11.64 7.63
C GLU A 66 9.05 -10.77 8.29
N SER A 67 9.46 -9.70 8.96
CA SER A 67 8.55 -8.67 9.44
C SER A 67 7.96 -7.87 8.27
N HIS A 68 6.89 -7.12 8.52
CA HIS A 68 6.32 -6.22 7.51
C HIS A 68 7.33 -5.19 7.01
N GLU A 69 8.19 -4.67 7.89
CA GLU A 69 9.24 -3.73 7.50
C GLU A 69 10.28 -4.38 6.60
N GLU A 70 10.77 -5.58 6.96
CA GLU A 70 11.72 -6.34 6.14
C GLU A 70 11.14 -6.67 4.77
N CYS A 71 9.87 -7.09 4.70
CA CYS A 71 9.16 -7.32 3.46
C CYS A 71 9.14 -6.05 2.58
N LEU A 72 8.76 -4.90 3.13
CA LEU A 72 8.71 -3.65 2.38
C LEU A 72 10.08 -3.18 1.91
N LEU A 73 11.13 -3.34 2.74
CA LEU A 73 12.49 -2.99 2.35
C LEU A 73 12.97 -3.86 1.18
N ARG A 74 12.70 -5.17 1.22
CA ARG A 74 13.03 -6.11 0.15
C ARG A 74 12.28 -5.78 -1.13
N GLU A 75 10.96 -5.69 -1.07
CA GLU A 75 10.09 -5.44 -2.22
C GLU A 75 10.37 -4.08 -2.89
N CYS A 76 10.56 -3.01 -2.12
CA CYS A 76 10.89 -1.71 -2.68
C CYS A 76 12.29 -1.68 -3.31
N LEU A 77 13.22 -2.49 -2.81
CA LEU A 77 14.52 -2.64 -3.45
C LEU A 77 14.40 -3.38 -4.78
N GLU A 78 13.61 -4.44 -4.83
CA GLU A 78 13.40 -5.26 -6.04
C GLU A 78 12.59 -4.51 -7.10
N GLU A 79 11.44 -3.95 -6.72
CA GLU A 79 10.49 -3.34 -7.65
C GLU A 79 10.80 -1.89 -8.02
N LEU A 80 11.41 -1.12 -7.12
CA LEU A 80 11.73 0.30 -7.33
C LEU A 80 13.23 0.58 -7.46
N GLY A 81 14.08 -0.40 -7.14
CA GLY A 81 15.52 -0.18 -7.02
C GLY A 81 15.88 0.85 -5.94
N SER A 82 15.03 1.01 -4.94
CA SER A 82 15.10 2.12 -3.99
C SER A 82 15.16 1.64 -2.55
N ARG A 83 15.97 2.33 -1.75
CA ARG A 83 15.88 2.24 -0.30
C ARG A 83 14.76 3.16 0.18
N VAL A 84 13.91 2.62 1.05
CA VAL A 84 12.80 3.35 1.66
C VAL A 84 12.91 3.34 3.18
N SER A 85 12.32 4.33 3.83
CA SER A 85 11.96 4.28 5.25
C SER A 85 10.47 3.97 5.38
N VAL A 86 10.14 3.03 6.25
CA VAL A 86 8.76 2.65 6.54
C VAL A 86 8.21 3.57 7.63
N GLY A 87 7.06 4.16 7.39
CA GLY A 87 6.36 5.06 8.29
C GLY A 87 5.16 4.40 8.97
N ASP A 88 4.14 5.22 9.26
CA ASP A 88 2.97 4.80 10.02
C ASP A 88 2.11 3.78 9.26
N TYR A 89 1.48 2.91 10.05
CA TYR A 89 0.47 1.96 9.56
C TYR A 89 -0.79 2.70 9.08
N ILE A 90 -1.29 2.33 7.91
CA ILE A 90 -2.49 2.91 7.31
C ILE A 90 -3.70 2.05 7.61
N GLY A 91 -3.60 0.74 7.39
CA GLY A 91 -4.71 -0.17 7.58
C GLY A 91 -4.51 -1.54 6.94
N ARG A 92 -5.56 -2.37 7.04
CA ARG A 92 -5.62 -3.73 6.51
C ARG A 92 -6.88 -3.92 5.68
N ALA A 93 -6.74 -4.53 4.51
CA ALA A 93 -7.87 -4.94 3.70
C ALA A 93 -7.52 -6.21 2.91
N GLY A 94 -8.51 -7.04 2.67
CA GLY A 94 -8.38 -8.23 1.85
C GLY A 94 -8.88 -8.04 0.43
N GLN A 95 -8.47 -8.92 -0.47
CA GLN A 95 -9.03 -9.01 -1.81
C GLN A 95 -9.00 -10.45 -2.33
N TYR A 96 -10.15 -10.92 -2.78
CA TYR A 96 -10.25 -12.19 -3.51
C TYR A 96 -9.73 -12.02 -4.94
N TYR A 97 -8.87 -12.93 -5.39
CA TYR A 97 -8.40 -12.95 -6.77
C TYR A 97 -7.97 -14.35 -7.20
N TYR A 98 -7.90 -14.56 -8.51
CA TYR A 98 -7.31 -15.75 -9.11
C TYR A 98 -5.92 -15.45 -9.63
N SER A 99 -4.92 -16.18 -9.17
CA SER A 99 -3.55 -16.10 -9.66
C SER A 99 -3.34 -17.02 -10.84
N LYS A 100 -3.21 -16.45 -12.04
CA LYS A 100 -2.87 -17.24 -13.24
C LYS A 100 -1.50 -17.89 -13.17
N LEU A 101 -0.56 -17.25 -12.45
CA LEU A 101 0.80 -17.76 -12.30
C LEU A 101 0.85 -19.02 -11.43
N GLN A 102 0.04 -19.05 -10.38
CA GLN A 102 0.00 -20.17 -9.42
C GLN A 102 -1.16 -21.15 -9.72
N ASP A 103 -2.04 -20.82 -10.67
CA ASP A 103 -3.28 -21.55 -10.97
C ASP A 103 -4.13 -21.79 -9.72
N GLU A 104 -4.30 -20.75 -8.89
CA GLU A 104 -4.89 -20.85 -7.56
C GLU A 104 -5.76 -19.65 -7.22
N TYR A 105 -6.84 -19.90 -6.47
CA TYR A 105 -7.65 -18.84 -5.87
C TYR A 105 -7.04 -18.39 -4.54
N LEU A 106 -6.80 -17.10 -4.43
CA LEU A 106 -6.12 -16.49 -3.30
C LEU A 106 -6.98 -15.39 -2.67
N ILE A 107 -6.75 -15.18 -1.39
CA ILE A 107 -7.12 -13.94 -0.71
C ILE A 107 -5.83 -13.21 -0.32
N SER A 108 -5.59 -12.06 -0.95
CA SER A 108 -4.54 -11.16 -0.51
C SER A 108 -4.98 -10.52 0.79
N ASP A 109 -4.25 -10.78 1.86
CA ASP A 109 -4.43 -10.15 3.17
C ASP A 109 -3.43 -9.00 3.28
N GLY A 110 -3.84 -7.82 2.80
CA GLY A 110 -2.96 -6.67 2.59
C GLY A 110 -2.84 -5.78 3.80
N TYR A 111 -1.59 -5.52 4.22
CA TYR A 111 -1.20 -4.55 5.24
C TYR A 111 -0.54 -3.36 4.57
N PHE A 112 -0.99 -2.15 4.87
CA PHE A 112 -0.58 -0.93 4.19
C PHE A 112 0.14 0.02 5.13
N TYR A 113 1.28 0.57 4.68
CA TYR A 113 2.11 1.49 5.43
C TYR A 113 2.49 2.69 4.58
N PHE A 114 2.62 3.85 5.20
CA PHE A 114 3.35 4.95 4.57
C PHE A 114 4.82 4.58 4.40
N ALA A 115 5.43 5.04 3.33
CA ALA A 115 6.86 4.94 3.15
C ALA A 115 7.41 6.16 2.40
N THR A 116 8.71 6.38 2.52
CA THR A 116 9.42 7.47 1.86
C THR A 116 10.66 6.92 1.16
N ILE A 117 10.88 7.30 -0.10
CA ILE A 117 12.10 6.95 -0.81
C ILE A 117 13.25 7.79 -0.21
N GLU A 118 14.23 7.12 0.37
CA GLU A 118 15.45 7.75 0.89
C GLU A 118 16.50 7.90 -0.19
N LYS A 119 16.66 6.86 -1.01
CA LYS A 119 17.68 6.81 -2.06
C LYS A 119 17.29 5.85 -3.18
N ILE A 120 17.43 6.30 -4.41
CA ILE A 120 17.38 5.43 -5.60
C ILE A 120 18.78 4.84 -5.78
N LEU A 121 18.88 3.52 -5.82
CA LEU A 121 20.14 2.78 -5.92
C LEU A 121 20.41 2.25 -7.34
N HIS A 122 19.36 1.73 -8.00
CA HIS A 122 19.42 1.15 -9.33
C HIS A 122 18.02 1.16 -9.98
N ALA A 123 17.92 0.74 -11.22
CA ALA A 123 16.63 0.46 -11.84
C ALA A 123 15.93 -0.75 -11.18
N PRO A 124 14.61 -0.92 -11.33
CA PRO A 124 13.93 -2.14 -10.93
C PRO A 124 14.67 -3.40 -11.38
N LEU A 125 14.69 -4.45 -10.56
CA LEU A 125 15.37 -5.70 -10.91
C LEU A 125 14.61 -6.47 -11.99
N GLU A 126 13.29 -6.37 -12.01
CA GLU A 126 12.46 -6.93 -13.06
C GLU A 126 12.37 -5.96 -14.23
N ALA A 127 12.83 -6.40 -15.42
CA ALA A 127 12.96 -5.54 -16.59
C ALA A 127 11.63 -4.99 -17.14
N ASP A 128 10.52 -5.64 -16.81
CA ASP A 128 9.16 -5.26 -17.19
C ASP A 128 8.39 -4.50 -16.10
N HIS A 129 9.06 -4.16 -15.00
CA HIS A 129 8.56 -3.29 -13.95
C HIS A 129 9.04 -1.85 -14.14
N GLU A 130 8.13 -0.90 -13.96
CA GLU A 130 8.41 0.53 -14.09
C GLU A 130 7.77 1.30 -12.94
N LEU A 131 8.58 2.11 -12.22
CA LEU A 131 8.07 3.06 -11.24
C LEU A 131 7.40 4.23 -11.99
N ILE A 132 6.13 4.47 -11.68
CA ILE A 132 5.40 5.63 -12.17
C ILE A 132 4.70 6.38 -11.04
N TRP A 133 4.47 7.67 -11.25
CA TRP A 133 3.64 8.49 -10.37
C TRP A 133 2.22 8.58 -10.95
N VAL A 134 1.23 8.22 -10.14
CA VAL A 134 -0.19 8.31 -10.50
C VAL A 134 -0.84 9.42 -9.69
N MET A 135 -1.53 10.32 -10.36
CA MET A 135 -2.24 11.40 -9.71
C MET A 135 -3.44 10.86 -8.93
N LYS A 136 -3.75 11.49 -7.81
CA LYS A 136 -4.86 11.11 -6.92
C LYS A 136 -6.19 10.89 -7.65
N ASN A 137 -6.52 11.76 -8.60
CA ASN A 137 -7.76 11.66 -9.39
C ASN A 137 -7.75 10.52 -10.43
N GLU A 138 -6.58 9.95 -10.74
CA GLU A 138 -6.42 8.83 -11.67
C GLU A 138 -6.34 7.47 -10.98
N VAL A 139 -6.15 7.44 -9.65
CA VAL A 139 -5.94 6.19 -8.87
C VAL A 139 -7.02 5.16 -9.15
N SER A 140 -8.30 5.56 -9.14
CA SER A 140 -9.43 4.63 -9.32
C SER A 140 -9.53 4.03 -10.72
N THR A 141 -8.99 4.70 -11.73
CA THR A 141 -9.06 4.26 -13.13
C THR A 141 -7.79 3.56 -13.59
N ARG A 142 -6.67 3.85 -12.99
CA ARG A 142 -5.37 3.28 -13.37
C ARG A 142 -4.96 2.07 -12.56
N MET A 143 -5.18 2.09 -11.24
CA MET A 143 -4.75 0.99 -10.38
C MET A 143 -5.65 -0.24 -10.55
N SER A 144 -5.05 -1.42 -10.43
CA SER A 144 -5.67 -2.71 -10.76
C SER A 144 -6.23 -3.46 -9.55
N SER A 145 -5.96 -2.99 -8.33
CA SER A 145 -6.39 -3.67 -7.09
C SER A 145 -7.29 -2.76 -6.25
N GLU A 146 -8.51 -3.21 -5.97
CA GLU A 146 -9.50 -2.46 -5.18
C GLU A 146 -9.04 -2.19 -3.74
N GLN A 147 -8.41 -3.19 -3.09
CA GLN A 147 -7.85 -3.01 -1.73
C GLN A 147 -6.74 -1.95 -1.70
N GLN A 148 -5.92 -1.88 -2.76
CA GLN A 148 -4.85 -0.89 -2.86
C GLN A 148 -5.39 0.50 -3.18
N ILE A 149 -6.40 0.61 -4.04
CA ILE A 149 -7.13 1.86 -4.30
C ILE A 149 -7.73 2.41 -3.00
N TRP A 150 -8.36 1.55 -2.20
CA TRP A 150 -8.88 1.91 -0.89
C TRP A 150 -7.78 2.44 0.03
N ALA A 151 -6.65 1.74 0.14
CA ALA A 151 -5.53 2.14 0.98
C ALA A 151 -4.96 3.51 0.59
N VAL A 152 -4.82 3.77 -0.70
CA VAL A 152 -4.37 5.07 -1.22
C VAL A 152 -5.36 6.18 -0.86
N ARG A 153 -6.66 5.94 -0.97
CA ARG A 153 -7.69 6.91 -0.56
C ARG A 153 -7.61 7.24 0.92
N ILE A 154 -7.46 6.22 1.78
CA ILE A 154 -7.28 6.41 3.22
C ILE A 154 -6.00 7.21 3.50
N ALA A 155 -4.89 6.88 2.83
CA ALA A 155 -3.63 7.60 2.98
C ALA A 155 -3.76 9.10 2.66
N PHE A 156 -4.46 9.44 1.58
CA PHE A 156 -4.73 10.85 1.25
C PHE A 156 -5.63 11.54 2.28
N GLN A 157 -6.62 10.87 2.84
CA GLN A 157 -7.47 11.41 3.91
C GLN A 157 -6.65 11.69 5.17
N ILE A 158 -5.81 10.76 5.60
CA ILE A 158 -4.90 10.93 6.75
C ILE A 158 -3.96 12.11 6.52
N ALA A 159 -3.33 12.20 5.35
CA ALA A 159 -2.39 13.26 5.01
C ALA A 159 -3.06 14.65 5.02
N ASN A 160 -4.29 14.77 4.54
CA ASN A 160 -5.04 16.02 4.53
C ASN A 160 -5.45 16.45 5.95
N SER A 161 -5.87 15.52 6.82
CA SER A 161 -6.23 15.80 8.20
C SER A 161 -5.05 16.41 8.98
N ILE A 162 -3.85 15.87 8.80
CA ILE A 162 -2.62 16.39 9.44
C ILE A 162 -2.31 17.83 8.99
N LEU A 163 -2.56 18.16 7.72
CA LEU A 163 -2.32 19.50 7.19
C LEU A 163 -3.31 20.54 7.75
N ASP A 164 -4.58 20.16 7.94
CA ASP A 164 -5.61 21.05 8.47
C ASP A 164 -5.36 21.36 9.95
N ASP A 165 -4.92 20.39 10.74
CA ASP A 165 -4.56 20.59 12.14
C ASP A 165 -3.34 21.49 12.31
N SER A 166 -2.35 21.36 11.42
CA SER A 166 -1.16 22.21 11.45
C SER A 166 -1.46 23.69 11.12
N LYS A 167 -2.54 23.96 10.38
CA LYS A 167 -3.02 25.32 10.08
C LYS A 167 -3.83 25.90 11.21
N ASN A 168 -4.64 25.10 11.90
CA ASN A 168 -5.53 25.54 12.98
C ASN A 168 -4.81 25.68 14.34
N GLY A 169 -3.65 25.06 14.54
CA GLY A 169 -2.85 25.13 15.77
C GLY A 169 -1.92 26.35 15.88
N LYS A 170 -1.96 27.29 14.92
CA LYS A 170 -1.21 28.55 14.91
C LYS A 170 -2.13 29.76 15.15
N SER A 171 -2.89 29.72 16.23
CA SER A 171 -3.65 30.90 16.73
C SER A 171 -3.19 31.22 18.14
#